data_fe2b1bccb14c62db5b4ea83ca3e3ec27
#
_entry.id   fe2b1bccb14c62db5b4ea83ca3e3ec27
#
_cell.length_a   1.000
_cell.length_b   1.000
_cell.length_c   1.000
_cell.angle_alpha   90.00
_cell.angle_beta   90.00
_cell.angle_gamma   90.00
#
_symmetry.space_group_name_H-M   'P 1'
#
loop_
_entity.id
_entity.type
_entity.pdbx_description
1 polymer ?
#
loop_
_entity_poly.entity_id
_entity_poly.type
_entity_poly.pdbx_seq_one_letter_code
_entity_poly.pdbx_strand_id
1 'polypeptide(L)'
;MKTRAPSRKNDAEGQLAGCIEKFTPEMAKAIRTVRTALRKRLPTANELVYDNYNFFVIGYSSTLRPSDCFTQLVADANGVRLAFYYGSTLPDPAGILLGGGSQNRFIQLGSARDLRKPEVEALIRAAIAQGKAPLPTTGRGTLVIRSVSAKQRPRRVAAKPARRR
;
A
#
# COMPACT_ATOMS: atom_id res chain seq x y z
N MET A 1 -4.08 -39.60 -11.02
CA MET A 1 -4.09 -38.15 -11.29
C MET A 1 -3.28 -37.43 -10.21
N LYS A 2 -2.15 -36.86 -10.57
CA LYS A 2 -1.33 -36.06 -9.63
C LYS A 2 -1.96 -34.66 -9.60
N THR A 3 -2.65 -34.30 -8.55
CA THR A 3 -3.10 -32.93 -8.27
C THR A 3 -1.84 -32.07 -8.03
N ARG A 4 -1.55 -31.21 -8.99
CA ARG A 4 -0.47 -30.22 -8.89
C ARG A 4 -0.85 -29.24 -7.77
N ALA A 5 -0.07 -29.21 -6.69
CA ALA A 5 -0.25 -28.23 -5.63
C ALA A 5 -0.21 -26.81 -6.22
N PRO A 6 -1.10 -25.90 -5.81
CA PRO A 6 -1.09 -24.52 -6.29
C PRO A 6 0.29 -23.89 -5.96
N SER A 7 0.84 -23.19 -6.94
CA SER A 7 2.14 -22.54 -6.74
C SER A 7 2.01 -21.51 -5.61
N ARG A 8 3.03 -21.37 -4.76
CA ARG A 8 3.07 -20.41 -3.65
C ARG A 8 2.70 -18.96 -4.08
N LYS A 9 2.92 -18.64 -5.34
CA LYS A 9 2.57 -17.34 -5.93
C LYS A 9 1.06 -17.14 -6.08
N ASN A 10 0.31 -18.18 -6.43
CA ASN A 10 -1.16 -18.12 -6.52
C ASN A 10 -1.81 -18.02 -5.14
N ASP A 11 -1.17 -18.58 -4.11
CA ASP A 11 -1.67 -18.50 -2.73
C ASP A 11 -1.56 -17.07 -2.18
N ALA A 12 -0.42 -16.39 -2.38
CA ALA A 12 -0.23 -15.01 -1.92
C ALA A 12 -1.22 -14.03 -2.57
N GLU A 13 -1.45 -14.14 -3.88
CA GLU A 13 -2.46 -13.31 -4.57
C GLU A 13 -3.89 -13.63 -4.08
N GLY A 14 -4.20 -14.87 -3.78
CA GLY A 14 -5.48 -15.27 -3.19
C GLY A 14 -5.67 -14.72 -1.79
N GLN A 15 -4.66 -14.76 -0.94
CA GLN A 15 -4.69 -14.16 0.40
C GLN A 15 -4.85 -12.64 0.33
N LEU A 16 -4.14 -11.98 -0.56
CA LEU A 16 -4.26 -10.54 -0.80
C LEU A 16 -5.68 -10.17 -1.24
N ALA A 17 -6.26 -10.92 -2.17
CA ALA A 17 -7.63 -10.70 -2.61
C ALA A 17 -8.62 -10.82 -1.44
N GLY A 18 -8.45 -11.80 -0.56
CA GLY A 18 -9.26 -11.98 0.65
C GLY A 18 -9.16 -10.79 1.60
N CYS A 19 -7.99 -10.19 1.77
CA CYS A 19 -7.82 -8.98 2.57
C CYS A 19 -8.57 -7.78 1.97
N ILE A 20 -8.49 -7.61 0.65
CA ILE A 20 -9.13 -6.49 -0.05
C ILE A 20 -10.67 -6.65 -0.06
N GLU A 21 -11.18 -7.86 -0.13
CA GLU A 21 -12.64 -8.14 -0.10
C GLU A 21 -13.32 -7.77 1.22
N LYS A 22 -12.58 -7.57 2.29
CA LYS A 22 -13.11 -7.06 3.57
C LYS A 22 -13.65 -5.62 3.45
N PHE A 23 -13.17 -4.86 2.50
CA PHE A 23 -13.60 -3.50 2.22
C PHE A 23 -14.93 -3.46 1.43
N THR A 24 -15.56 -2.27 1.37
CA THR A 24 -16.69 -2.08 0.45
C THR A 24 -16.24 -2.31 -1.00
N PRO A 25 -17.17 -2.68 -1.92
CA PRO A 25 -16.81 -2.86 -3.33
C PRO A 25 -16.11 -1.66 -3.95
N GLU A 26 -16.52 -0.44 -3.61
CA GLU A 26 -15.91 0.80 -4.10
C GLU A 26 -14.49 0.98 -3.56
N MET A 27 -14.29 0.75 -2.27
CA MET A 27 -12.97 0.84 -1.64
C MET A 27 -12.04 -0.26 -2.15
N ALA A 28 -12.54 -1.48 -2.28
CA ALA A 28 -11.78 -2.59 -2.85
C ALA A 28 -11.32 -2.29 -4.28
N LYS A 29 -12.19 -1.68 -5.10
CA LYS A 29 -11.83 -1.23 -6.45
C LYS A 29 -10.74 -0.16 -6.39
N ALA A 30 -10.87 0.84 -5.51
CA ALA A 30 -9.87 1.89 -5.33
C ALA A 30 -8.50 1.32 -4.94
N ILE A 31 -8.46 0.40 -3.98
CA ILE A 31 -7.23 -0.28 -3.56
C ILE A 31 -6.58 -1.02 -4.74
N ARG A 32 -7.35 -1.80 -5.49
CA ARG A 32 -6.84 -2.54 -6.66
C ARG A 32 -6.30 -1.61 -7.74
N THR A 33 -7.00 -0.52 -8.01
CA THR A 33 -6.60 0.46 -9.03
C THR A 33 -5.30 1.17 -8.65
N VAL A 34 -5.18 1.59 -7.39
CA VAL A 34 -3.95 2.21 -6.87
C VAL A 34 -2.79 1.19 -6.88
N ARG A 35 -3.03 -0.04 -6.44
CA ARG A 35 -2.02 -1.11 -6.50
C ARG A 35 -1.53 -1.34 -7.93
N THR A 36 -2.44 -1.44 -8.89
CA THR A 36 -2.09 -1.63 -10.31
C THR A 36 -1.20 -0.49 -10.82
N ALA A 37 -1.54 0.75 -10.49
CA ALA A 37 -0.74 1.91 -10.87
C ALA A 37 0.65 1.89 -10.22
N LEU A 38 0.74 1.54 -8.93
CA LEU A 38 2.02 1.43 -8.22
C LEU A 38 2.89 0.30 -8.78
N ARG A 39 2.32 -0.86 -9.07
CA ARG A 39 3.06 -1.97 -9.68
C ARG A 39 3.59 -1.63 -11.07
N LYS A 40 2.81 -0.89 -11.86
CA LYS A 40 3.25 -0.41 -13.17
C LYS A 40 4.41 0.58 -13.04
N ARG A 41 4.37 1.45 -12.02
CA ARG A 41 5.42 2.45 -11.76
C ARG A 41 6.67 1.81 -11.13
N LEU A 42 6.50 0.75 -10.35
CA LEU A 42 7.52 0.13 -9.51
C LEU A 42 7.60 -1.39 -9.78
N PRO A 43 7.86 -1.84 -11.01
CA PRO A 43 7.72 -3.25 -11.39
C PRO A 43 8.72 -4.18 -10.68
N THR A 44 9.85 -3.64 -10.23
CA THR A 44 10.91 -4.41 -9.56
C THR A 44 10.80 -4.38 -8.04
N ALA A 45 9.93 -3.53 -7.47
CA ALA A 45 9.72 -3.47 -6.03
C ALA A 45 8.97 -4.71 -5.52
N ASN A 46 9.38 -5.23 -4.37
CA ASN A 46 8.63 -6.25 -3.67
C ASN A 46 7.40 -5.63 -3.01
N GLU A 47 6.30 -6.35 -2.99
CA GLU A 47 5.10 -6.00 -2.24
C GLU A 47 5.07 -6.78 -0.94
N LEU A 48 5.18 -6.08 0.19
CA LEU A 48 5.11 -6.65 1.53
C LEU A 48 3.75 -6.30 2.13
N VAL A 49 2.91 -7.30 2.35
CA VAL A 49 1.51 -7.11 2.78
C VAL A 49 1.36 -7.31 4.27
N TYR A 50 0.73 -6.36 4.90
CA TYR A 50 0.35 -6.37 6.31
C TYR A 50 -1.14 -6.06 6.43
N ASP A 51 -1.92 -6.99 6.91
CA ASP A 51 -3.33 -6.75 7.27
C ASP A 51 -3.44 -6.63 8.79
N ASN A 52 -3.06 -5.45 9.30
CA ASN A 52 -2.91 -5.17 10.72
C ASN A 52 -4.23 -4.76 11.38
N TYR A 53 -4.18 -4.54 12.70
CA TYR A 53 -5.35 -4.14 13.46
C TYR A 53 -6.00 -2.86 12.92
N ASN A 54 -5.20 -1.80 12.68
CA ASN A 54 -5.71 -0.50 12.23
C ASN A 54 -5.84 -0.39 10.71
N PHE A 55 -4.87 -0.94 9.97
CA PHE A 55 -4.70 -0.68 8.54
C PHE A 55 -4.40 -1.94 7.76
N PHE A 56 -4.86 -1.93 6.51
CA PHE A 56 -4.34 -2.79 5.46
C PHE A 56 -3.20 -2.05 4.75
N VAL A 57 -2.04 -2.70 4.61
CA VAL A 57 -0.84 -2.06 4.08
C VAL A 57 -0.19 -2.94 3.02
N ILE A 58 0.18 -2.35 1.90
CA ILE A 58 1.11 -2.93 0.93
C ILE A 58 2.36 -2.04 0.91
N GLY A 59 3.45 -2.53 1.49
CA GLY A 59 4.73 -1.85 1.44
C GLY A 59 5.49 -2.19 0.16
N TYR A 60 6.06 -1.18 -0.48
CA TYR A 60 6.93 -1.34 -1.66
C TYR A 60 8.37 -1.21 -1.23
N SER A 61 9.13 -2.27 -1.41
CA SER A 61 10.48 -2.41 -0.87
C SER A 61 11.47 -2.86 -1.92
N SER A 62 12.70 -2.34 -1.81
CA SER A 62 13.83 -2.77 -2.64
C SER A 62 14.29 -4.20 -2.32
N THR A 63 14.05 -4.66 -1.09
CA THR A 63 14.36 -6.00 -0.59
C THR A 63 13.13 -6.63 0.06
N LEU A 64 13.30 -7.79 0.69
CA LEU A 64 12.24 -8.40 1.50
C LEU A 64 12.22 -7.87 2.96
N ARG A 65 13.08 -6.92 3.29
CA ARG A 65 13.16 -6.33 4.63
C ARG A 65 12.18 -5.17 4.76
N PRO A 66 11.35 -5.13 5.81
CA PRO A 66 10.41 -4.03 6.03
C PRO A 66 11.06 -2.65 6.13
N SER A 67 12.26 -2.59 6.69
CA SER A 67 13.03 -1.34 6.84
C SER A 67 13.49 -0.72 5.50
N ASP A 68 13.44 -1.49 4.41
CA ASP A 68 13.80 -1.02 3.07
C ASP A 68 12.56 -0.60 2.26
N CYS A 69 11.37 -0.57 2.88
CA CYS A 69 10.18 0.00 2.27
C CYS A 69 10.35 1.52 2.10
N PHE A 70 10.16 1.99 0.89
CA PHE A 70 10.26 3.42 0.58
C PHE A 70 8.88 4.07 0.44
N THR A 71 7.87 3.38 -0.01
CA THR A 71 6.48 3.86 -0.04
C THR A 71 5.50 2.74 0.29
N GLN A 72 4.28 3.10 0.67
CA GLN A 72 3.25 2.17 1.09
C GLN A 72 1.88 2.62 0.59
N LEU A 73 1.08 1.68 0.09
CA LEU A 73 -0.36 1.84 0.00
C LEU A 73 -0.95 1.49 1.38
N VAL A 74 -1.70 2.41 1.98
CA VAL A 74 -2.34 2.22 3.27
C VAL A 74 -3.83 2.46 3.12
N ALA A 75 -4.65 1.53 3.59
CA ALA A 75 -6.10 1.64 3.52
C ALA A 75 -6.77 1.32 4.85
N ASP A 76 -7.83 2.04 5.14
CA ASP A 76 -8.80 1.76 6.19
C ASP A 76 -10.23 2.01 5.68
N ALA A 77 -11.24 1.94 6.54
CA ALA A 77 -12.62 2.19 6.15
C ALA A 77 -12.87 3.59 5.58
N ASN A 78 -11.97 4.54 5.81
CA ASN A 78 -12.14 5.95 5.44
C ASN A 78 -11.41 6.36 4.16
N GLY A 79 -10.51 5.55 3.65
CA GLY A 79 -9.82 5.91 2.41
C GLY A 79 -8.51 5.19 2.16
N VAL A 80 -7.88 5.58 1.06
CA VAL A 80 -6.58 5.07 0.61
C VAL A 80 -5.56 6.20 0.69
N ARG A 81 -4.39 5.88 1.21
CA ARG A 81 -3.26 6.81 1.36
C ARG A 81 -2.02 6.25 0.70
N LEU A 82 -1.17 7.14 0.23
CA LEU A 82 0.22 6.82 -0.10
C LEU A 82 1.08 7.31 1.06
N ALA A 83 1.75 6.40 1.74
CA ALA A 83 2.60 6.70 2.88
C ALA A 83 4.07 6.51 2.51
N PHE A 84 4.92 7.24 3.23
CA PHE A 84 6.37 7.16 3.12
C PHE A 84 6.94 6.86 4.50
N TYR A 85 7.59 5.73 4.63
CA TYR A 85 8.12 5.25 5.91
C TYR A 85 9.12 6.25 6.53
N TYR A 86 9.98 6.83 5.68
CA TYR A 86 10.92 7.89 6.08
C TYR A 86 10.51 9.26 5.52
N GLY A 87 9.21 9.55 5.55
CA GLY A 87 8.64 10.73 4.92
C GLY A 87 9.08 12.06 5.54
N SER A 88 9.46 12.05 6.84
CA SER A 88 9.92 13.27 7.52
C SER A 88 11.21 13.87 6.95
N THR A 89 11.99 13.08 6.21
CA THR A 89 13.24 13.51 5.57
C THR A 89 13.10 13.81 4.08
N LEU A 90 11.89 13.63 3.53
CA LEU A 90 11.65 13.92 2.12
C LEU A 90 11.51 15.43 1.87
N PRO A 91 12.06 15.93 0.76
CA PRO A 91 11.80 17.30 0.32
C PRO A 91 10.31 17.41 -0.10
N ASP A 92 9.61 18.36 0.48
CA ASP A 92 8.18 18.60 0.22
C ASP A 92 7.94 20.10 -0.05
N PRO A 93 8.46 20.63 -1.16
CA PRO A 93 8.30 22.05 -1.49
C PRO A 93 6.85 22.45 -1.74
N ALA A 94 5.99 21.52 -2.17
CA ALA A 94 4.57 21.77 -2.37
C ALA A 94 3.74 21.70 -1.07
N GLY A 95 4.34 21.23 0.04
CA GLY A 95 3.68 21.15 1.34
C GLY A 95 2.49 20.19 1.38
N ILE A 96 2.57 19.08 0.65
CA ILE A 96 1.45 18.12 0.53
C ILE A 96 1.52 16.95 1.50
N LEU A 97 2.67 16.73 2.15
CA LEU A 97 2.82 15.65 3.12
C LEU A 97 2.08 15.97 4.42
N LEU A 98 1.27 15.00 4.86
CA LEU A 98 0.50 15.04 6.09
C LEU A 98 1.14 14.14 7.14
N GLY A 99 0.74 14.35 8.39
CA GLY A 99 1.16 13.53 9.52
C GLY A 99 2.15 14.25 10.43
N GLY A 100 2.37 13.65 11.57
CA GLY A 100 3.31 14.10 12.59
C GLY A 100 4.23 12.97 13.02
N GLY A 101 5.03 13.23 14.06
CA GLY A 101 5.97 12.25 14.57
C GLY A 101 7.31 12.28 13.85
N SER A 102 8.18 11.35 14.21
CA SER A 102 9.58 11.38 13.84
C SER A 102 9.89 10.86 12.44
N GLN A 103 8.99 10.08 11.82
CA GLN A 103 9.35 9.27 10.67
C GLN A 103 8.31 9.30 9.52
N ASN A 104 7.11 8.80 9.77
CA ASN A 104 6.10 8.62 8.74
C ASN A 104 5.45 9.92 8.27
N ARG A 105 5.21 10.01 6.96
CA ARG A 105 4.33 11.01 6.33
C ARG A 105 3.48 10.33 5.28
N PHE A 106 2.36 10.95 4.93
CA PHE A 106 1.45 10.39 3.94
C PHE A 106 0.74 11.49 3.16
N ILE A 107 0.14 11.09 2.04
CA ILE A 107 -0.83 11.88 1.30
C ILE A 107 -2.13 11.09 1.17
N GLN A 108 -3.25 11.78 1.27
CA GLN A 108 -4.55 11.20 1.02
C GLN A 108 -4.77 11.10 -0.49
N LEU A 109 -5.12 9.90 -0.99
CA LEU A 109 -5.42 9.70 -2.40
C LEU A 109 -6.92 9.83 -2.65
N GLY A 110 -7.32 10.73 -3.53
CA GLY A 110 -8.68 10.82 -4.04
C GLY A 110 -8.94 9.76 -5.12
N SER A 111 -7.92 9.46 -5.93
CA SER A 111 -7.93 8.39 -6.92
C SER A 111 -6.49 8.00 -7.31
N ALA A 112 -6.35 6.94 -8.11
CA ALA A 112 -5.06 6.55 -8.67
C ALA A 112 -4.43 7.62 -9.59
N ARG A 113 -5.21 8.56 -10.09
CA ARG A 113 -4.72 9.70 -10.90
C ARG A 113 -3.78 10.61 -10.10
N ASP A 114 -3.96 10.69 -8.78
CA ASP A 114 -3.10 11.48 -7.91
C ASP A 114 -1.64 11.02 -7.94
N LEU A 115 -1.38 9.75 -8.22
CA LEU A 115 -0.03 9.21 -8.38
C LEU A 115 0.74 9.82 -9.56
N ARG A 116 0.05 10.43 -10.52
CA ARG A 116 0.65 11.06 -11.72
C ARG A 116 0.92 12.55 -11.54
N LYS A 117 0.53 13.14 -10.42
CA LYS A 117 0.84 14.53 -10.11
C LYS A 117 2.35 14.70 -9.98
N PRO A 118 2.95 15.73 -10.58
CA PRO A 118 4.41 15.93 -10.54
C PRO A 118 5.00 15.96 -9.14
N GLU A 119 4.31 16.59 -8.20
CA GLU A 119 4.73 16.66 -6.80
C GLU A 119 4.71 15.29 -6.10
N VAL A 120 3.75 14.43 -6.43
CA VAL A 120 3.69 13.05 -5.90
C VAL A 120 4.77 12.18 -6.51
N GLU A 121 4.95 12.28 -7.82
CA GLU A 121 6.02 11.56 -8.53
C GLU A 121 7.41 11.96 -8.02
N ALA A 122 7.61 13.23 -7.70
CA ALA A 122 8.86 13.72 -7.11
C ALA A 122 9.11 13.12 -5.72
N LEU A 123 8.07 12.98 -4.89
CA LEU A 123 8.18 12.33 -3.58
C LEU A 123 8.54 10.85 -3.70
N ILE A 124 7.93 10.13 -4.63
CA ILE A 124 8.25 8.72 -4.87
C ILE A 124 9.71 8.56 -5.30
N ARG A 125 10.19 9.37 -6.23
CA ARG A 125 11.60 9.35 -6.67
C ARG A 125 12.55 9.67 -5.54
N ALA A 126 12.25 10.68 -4.73
CA ALA A 126 13.08 11.05 -3.59
C ALA A 126 13.11 9.93 -2.53
N ALA A 127 11.98 9.27 -2.28
CA ALA A 127 11.90 8.15 -1.36
C ALA A 127 12.76 6.96 -1.81
N ILE A 128 12.77 6.65 -3.10
CA ILE A 128 13.64 5.62 -3.68
C ILE A 128 15.11 6.02 -3.53
N ALA A 129 15.44 7.28 -3.87
CA ALA A 129 16.82 7.78 -3.87
C ALA A 129 17.45 7.80 -2.47
N GLN A 130 16.68 8.11 -1.42
CA GLN A 130 17.21 8.12 -0.05
C GLN A 130 17.32 6.74 0.59
N GLY A 131 16.74 5.70 -0.03
CA GLY A 131 16.80 4.32 0.47
C GLY A 131 18.23 3.78 0.48
N LYS A 132 18.57 3.05 1.55
CA LYS A 132 19.91 2.43 1.68
C LYS A 132 20.12 1.27 0.70
N ALA A 133 19.06 0.54 0.39
CA ALA A 133 19.08 -0.54 -0.58
C ALA A 133 18.54 -0.04 -1.93
N PRO A 134 19.33 -0.10 -3.02
CA PRO A 134 18.88 0.37 -4.31
C PRO A 134 17.75 -0.49 -4.87
N LEU A 135 16.79 0.15 -5.53
CA LEU A 135 15.72 -0.55 -6.23
C LEU A 135 16.31 -1.28 -7.45
N PRO A 136 16.07 -2.61 -7.60
CA PRO A 136 16.54 -3.34 -8.77
C PRO A 136 16.03 -2.70 -10.07
N THR A 137 16.89 -2.68 -11.09
CA THR A 137 16.57 -2.11 -12.41
C THR A 137 15.96 -3.14 -13.37
N THR A 138 16.09 -4.42 -13.05
CA THR A 138 15.61 -5.54 -13.86
C THR A 138 14.86 -6.56 -13.01
N GLY A 139 14.06 -7.39 -13.67
CA GLY A 139 13.28 -8.43 -13.01
C GLY A 139 11.91 -7.92 -12.53
N ARG A 140 11.25 -8.74 -11.73
CA ARG A 140 9.97 -8.43 -11.09
C ARG A 140 10.05 -8.62 -9.58
N GLY A 141 9.39 -7.74 -8.85
CA GLY A 141 9.23 -7.86 -7.41
C GLY A 141 8.35 -9.05 -7.03
N THR A 142 8.52 -9.52 -5.81
CA THR A 142 7.77 -10.64 -5.21
C THR A 142 6.69 -10.12 -4.29
N LEU A 143 5.52 -10.75 -4.31
CA LEU A 143 4.44 -10.51 -3.35
C LEU A 143 4.61 -11.43 -2.14
N VAL A 144 4.67 -10.87 -0.94
CA VAL A 144 4.80 -11.60 0.31
C VAL A 144 3.74 -11.13 1.32
N ILE A 145 2.95 -12.05 1.84
CA ILE A 145 2.06 -11.79 2.97
C ILE A 145 2.90 -11.90 4.24
N ARG A 146 3.12 -10.79 4.92
CA ARG A 146 4.00 -10.70 6.09
C ARG A 146 3.26 -10.99 7.39
N SER A 147 2.08 -10.40 7.54
CA SER A 147 1.24 -10.60 8.73
C SER A 147 -0.23 -10.34 8.45
N VAL A 148 -1.07 -11.06 9.19
CA VAL A 148 -2.52 -10.85 9.26
C VAL A 148 -2.91 -10.91 10.72
N SER A 149 -3.41 -9.81 11.28
CA SER A 149 -3.85 -9.75 12.67
C SER A 149 -5.18 -10.47 12.84
N ALA A 150 -5.32 -11.26 13.92
CA ALA A 150 -6.55 -11.97 14.25
C ALA A 150 -7.70 -11.00 14.55
N LYS A 151 -7.40 -9.87 15.21
CA LYS A 151 -8.35 -8.79 15.47
C LYS A 151 -8.05 -7.62 14.54
N GLN A 152 -9.10 -7.05 13.95
CA GLN A 152 -8.99 -5.93 13.03
C GLN A 152 -10.16 -4.96 13.26
N ARG A 153 -9.87 -3.66 13.11
CA ARG A 153 -10.94 -2.68 12.99
C ARG A 153 -11.77 -2.95 11.74
N PRO A 154 -13.09 -2.68 11.77
CA PRO A 154 -13.94 -2.84 10.59
C PRO A 154 -13.35 -2.13 9.38
N ARG A 155 -13.28 -2.84 8.25
CA ARG A 155 -12.83 -2.28 6.96
C ARG A 155 -13.96 -1.58 6.22
N ARG A 156 -15.16 -1.54 6.80
CA ARG A 156 -16.34 -0.86 6.28
C ARG A 156 -16.87 0.11 7.32
N VAL A 157 -17.29 1.30 6.87
CA VAL A 157 -17.96 2.27 7.74
C VAL A 157 -19.33 1.69 8.10
N ALA A 158 -19.70 1.73 9.39
CA ALA A 158 -21.03 1.32 9.83
C ALA A 158 -22.10 2.17 9.15
N ALA A 159 -23.18 1.54 8.65
CA ALA A 159 -24.33 2.24 8.13
C ALA A 159 -24.91 3.14 9.22
N LYS A 160 -25.13 4.44 8.94
CA LYS A 160 -25.83 5.33 9.85
C LYS A 160 -27.24 4.77 10.07
N PRO A 161 -27.69 4.62 11.34
CA PRO A 161 -29.07 4.21 11.58
C PRO A 161 -30.01 5.19 10.88
N ALA A 162 -31.01 4.66 10.18
CA ALA A 162 -32.04 5.47 9.54
C ALA A 162 -32.68 6.36 10.63
N ARG A 163 -32.67 7.68 10.45
CA ARG A 163 -33.43 8.58 11.31
C ARG A 163 -34.89 8.18 11.15
N ARG A 164 -35.46 7.58 12.20
CA ARG A 164 -36.92 7.45 12.29
C ARG A 164 -37.48 8.89 12.32
N ARG A 165 -38.26 9.23 11.28
CA ARG A 165 -39.12 10.43 11.29
C ARG A 165 -40.34 10.16 12.18
#